data_97e943b7cf5fc428cc4ebe9c3d905b7e
#
_entry.id   97e943b7cf5fc428cc4ebe9c3d905b7e
#
_cell.length_a   1.000
_cell.length_b   1.000
_cell.length_c   1.000
_cell.angle_alpha   90.00
_cell.angle_beta   90.00
_cell.angle_gamma   90.00
#
_symmetry.space_group_name_H-M   'P 1'
#
loop_
_entity.id
_entity.type
_entity.pdbx_description
1 polymer ?
#
loop_
_entity_poly.entity_id
_entity_poly.type
_entity_poly.pdbx_seq_one_letter_code
_entity_poly.pdbx_strand_id
1 'polypeptide(L)'
;MVTSPVRPRRLAPGDTIAVVSPSWGGPHAFPHVFDHGLAVLRGWGLEIREFPSTRASAQRLRSDPALRADDLNRAFGDPTVRAIVASIGGDDSIRLLALLDEATISANPKILLGYSDTTTLLAFVRRLGS
;
A
#
# COMPACT_ATOMS: atom_id res chain seq x y z
N MET A 1 8.34 19.80 -16.37
CA MET A 1 9.06 20.24 -15.18
C MET A 1 9.03 19.14 -14.14
N VAL A 2 10.19 18.67 -13.73
CA VAL A 2 10.27 17.66 -12.65
C VAL A 2 10.16 18.40 -11.33
N THR A 3 9.02 18.29 -10.66
CA THR A 3 8.87 18.82 -9.32
C THR A 3 9.65 17.91 -8.36
N SER A 4 10.39 18.52 -7.43
CA SER A 4 11.07 17.76 -6.39
C SER A 4 10.05 16.96 -5.58
N PRO A 5 10.32 15.68 -5.29
CA PRO A 5 9.40 14.88 -4.48
C PRO A 5 9.18 15.50 -3.10
N VAL A 6 7.94 15.52 -2.67
CA VAL A 6 7.61 15.94 -1.31
C VAL A 6 7.95 14.77 -0.37
N ARG A 7 8.72 15.07 0.68
CA ARG A 7 8.99 14.07 1.72
C ARG A 7 7.85 14.07 2.74
N PRO A 8 7.14 12.96 2.91
CA PRO A 8 6.17 12.86 3.99
C PRO A 8 6.91 12.90 5.35
N ARG A 9 6.17 13.26 6.41
CA ARG A 9 6.76 13.22 7.73
C ARG A 9 7.08 11.80 8.16
N ARG A 10 8.05 11.65 9.04
CA ARG A 10 8.43 10.35 9.61
C ARG A 10 7.29 9.76 10.43
N LEU A 11 7.20 8.42 10.45
CA LEU A 11 6.32 7.71 11.35
C LEU A 11 6.74 7.89 12.80
N ALA A 12 5.77 7.95 13.67
CA ALA A 12 5.95 8.00 15.11
C ALA A 12 5.00 7.00 15.79
N PRO A 13 5.32 6.54 17.02
CA PRO A 13 4.38 5.72 17.79
C PRO A 13 3.00 6.39 17.88
N GLY A 14 1.95 5.59 17.70
CA GLY A 14 0.56 6.08 17.64
C GLY A 14 0.06 6.36 16.22
N ASP A 15 0.95 6.44 15.23
CA ASP A 15 0.53 6.63 13.84
C ASP A 15 -0.15 5.37 13.30
N THR A 16 -1.11 5.59 12.38
CA THR A 16 -1.79 4.51 11.67
C THR A 16 -1.12 4.26 10.33
N ILE A 17 -0.84 2.99 10.06
CA ILE A 17 -0.41 2.53 8.75
C ILE A 17 -1.50 1.66 8.11
N ALA A 18 -1.68 1.83 6.81
CA ALA A 18 -2.52 0.95 6.00
C ALA A 18 -1.69 -0.23 5.53
N VAL A 19 -2.25 -1.43 5.58
CA VAL A 19 -1.67 -2.62 4.96
C VAL A 19 -2.59 -3.02 3.81
N VAL A 20 -2.00 -3.19 2.63
CA VAL A 20 -2.71 -3.55 1.39
C VAL A 20 -2.00 -4.71 0.70
N SER A 21 -2.72 -5.44 -0.14
CA SER A 21 -2.14 -6.48 -1.01
C SER A 21 -2.33 -6.07 -2.46
N PRO A 22 -1.43 -5.21 -2.99
CA PRO A 22 -1.58 -4.70 -4.35
C PRO A 22 -1.06 -5.66 -5.42
N SER A 23 -0.44 -6.75 -5.02
CA SER A 23 0.17 -7.74 -5.91
C SER A 23 -0.39 -9.13 -5.62
N TRP A 24 0.29 -9.93 -4.80
CA TRP A 24 -0.11 -11.31 -4.53
C TRP A 24 -0.76 -11.49 -3.16
N GLY A 25 -1.51 -12.58 -3.00
CA GLY A 25 -2.27 -12.90 -1.78
C GLY A 25 -1.45 -13.61 -0.70
N GLY A 26 -0.28 -13.10 -0.35
CA GLY A 26 0.59 -13.68 0.69
C GLY A 26 -0.08 -13.82 2.05
N PRO A 27 -0.78 -12.80 2.56
CA PRO A 27 -1.47 -12.90 3.85
C PRO A 27 -2.53 -14.01 3.89
N HIS A 28 -3.23 -14.25 2.78
CA HIS A 28 -4.17 -15.35 2.68
C HIS A 28 -3.45 -16.71 2.66
N ALA A 29 -2.37 -16.82 1.90
CA ALA A 29 -1.62 -18.07 1.74
C ALA A 29 -0.84 -18.44 3.02
N PHE A 30 -0.31 -17.43 3.72
CA PHE A 30 0.55 -17.60 4.90
C PHE A 30 0.09 -16.70 6.05
N PRO A 31 -1.11 -16.94 6.61
CA PRO A 31 -1.68 -16.02 7.61
C PRO A 31 -0.84 -15.91 8.88
N HIS A 32 -0.18 -16.98 9.31
CA HIS A 32 0.64 -16.93 10.53
C HIS A 32 1.88 -16.05 10.37
N VAL A 33 2.52 -16.08 9.21
CA VAL A 33 3.66 -15.22 8.90
C VAL A 33 3.23 -13.76 8.88
N PHE A 34 2.09 -13.50 8.23
CA PHE A 34 1.53 -12.15 8.16
C PHE A 34 1.14 -11.63 9.54
N ASP A 35 0.45 -12.41 10.35
CA ASP A 35 0.04 -12.02 11.70
C ASP A 35 1.25 -11.72 12.59
N HIS A 36 2.33 -12.49 12.45
CA HIS A 36 3.59 -12.23 13.14
C HIS A 36 4.17 -10.87 12.74
N GLY A 37 4.19 -10.56 11.44
CA GLY A 37 4.64 -9.27 10.94
C GLY A 37 3.83 -8.10 11.49
N LEU A 38 2.50 -8.24 11.56
CA LEU A 38 1.64 -7.22 12.16
C LEU A 38 1.96 -7.03 13.65
N ALA A 39 2.23 -8.11 14.38
CA ALA A 39 2.59 -8.04 15.79
C ALA A 39 3.89 -7.24 15.99
N VAL A 40 4.87 -7.42 15.12
CA VAL A 40 6.12 -6.65 15.14
C VAL A 40 5.84 -5.16 14.95
N LEU A 41 5.03 -4.80 13.95
CA LEU A 41 4.69 -3.39 13.69
C LEU A 41 3.91 -2.77 14.85
N ARG A 42 2.99 -3.51 15.44
CA ARG A 42 2.28 -3.06 16.66
C ARG A 42 3.22 -2.89 17.84
N GLY A 43 4.22 -3.75 17.95
CA GLY A 43 5.26 -3.65 18.98
C GLY A 43 6.09 -2.35 18.88
N TRP A 44 6.12 -1.74 17.69
CA TRP A 44 6.74 -0.43 17.48
C TRP A 44 5.79 0.74 17.80
N GLY A 45 4.60 0.45 18.29
CA GLY A 45 3.60 1.45 18.65
C GLY A 45 2.71 1.91 17.50
N LEU A 46 2.75 1.23 16.35
CA LEU A 46 1.94 1.59 15.19
C LEU A 46 0.55 0.96 15.27
N GLU A 47 -0.46 1.72 14.85
CA GLU A 47 -1.80 1.21 14.62
C GLU A 47 -1.90 0.65 13.20
N ILE A 48 -2.53 -0.51 13.06
CA ILE A 48 -2.65 -1.20 11.77
C ILE A 48 -4.10 -1.11 11.29
N ARG A 49 -4.26 -0.65 10.06
CA ARG A 49 -5.53 -0.75 9.35
C ARG A 49 -5.36 -1.67 8.15
N GLU A 50 -6.02 -2.83 8.20
CA GLU A 50 -6.09 -3.72 7.04
C GLU A 50 -7.21 -3.24 6.11
N PHE A 51 -6.91 -3.30 4.81
CA PHE A 51 -7.88 -2.95 3.77
C PHE A 51 -8.47 -4.22 3.15
N PRO A 52 -9.57 -4.13 2.37
CA PRO A 52 -10.25 -5.32 1.82
C PRO A 52 -9.36 -6.28 1.03
N SER A 53 -8.35 -5.77 0.31
CA SER A 53 -7.42 -6.62 -0.45
C SER A 53 -6.46 -7.41 0.43
N THR A 54 -6.20 -6.97 1.65
CA THR A 54 -5.07 -7.43 2.47
C THR A 54 -5.06 -8.95 2.65
N ARG A 55 -6.20 -9.54 2.97
CA ARG A 55 -6.33 -11.00 3.18
C ARG A 55 -7.08 -11.72 2.07
N ALA A 56 -7.28 -11.07 0.94
CA ALA A 56 -7.94 -11.69 -0.20
C ALA A 56 -7.05 -12.77 -0.83
N SER A 57 -7.68 -13.80 -1.40
CA SER A 57 -6.95 -14.86 -2.09
C SER A 57 -6.25 -14.35 -3.34
N ALA A 58 -5.20 -15.04 -3.77
CA ALA A 58 -4.49 -14.70 -5.00
C ALA A 58 -5.44 -14.69 -6.21
N GLN A 59 -6.37 -15.64 -6.27
CA GLN A 59 -7.36 -15.70 -7.34
C GLN A 59 -8.24 -14.44 -7.36
N ARG A 60 -8.76 -14.03 -6.20
CA ARG A 60 -9.60 -12.83 -6.12
C ARG A 60 -8.82 -11.57 -6.50
N LEU A 61 -7.60 -11.42 -6.00
CA LEU A 61 -6.76 -10.26 -6.31
C LEU A 61 -6.48 -10.18 -7.81
N ARG A 62 -6.18 -11.31 -8.44
CA ARG A 62 -5.90 -11.35 -9.88
C ARG A 62 -7.15 -11.07 -10.72
N SER A 63 -8.32 -11.56 -10.31
CA SER A 63 -9.58 -11.38 -11.04
C SER A 63 -10.21 -10.01 -10.84
N ASP A 64 -9.80 -9.27 -9.80
CA ASP A 64 -10.39 -7.97 -9.44
C ASP A 64 -9.31 -6.92 -9.19
N PRO A 65 -8.67 -6.40 -10.26
CA PRO A 65 -7.68 -5.32 -10.11
C PRO A 65 -8.25 -4.07 -9.45
N ALA A 66 -9.53 -3.77 -9.64
CA ALA A 66 -10.19 -2.61 -9.04
C ALA A 66 -10.17 -2.68 -7.51
N LEU A 67 -10.33 -3.87 -6.92
CA LEU A 67 -10.23 -4.04 -5.46
C LEU A 67 -8.89 -3.55 -4.93
N ARG A 68 -7.81 -3.95 -5.59
CA ARG A 68 -6.44 -3.56 -5.20
C ARG A 68 -6.19 -2.06 -5.40
N ALA A 69 -6.63 -1.52 -6.53
CA ALA A 69 -6.47 -0.10 -6.83
C ALA A 69 -7.31 0.77 -5.88
N ASP A 70 -8.54 0.37 -5.57
CA ASP A 70 -9.41 1.10 -4.64
C ASP A 70 -8.78 1.20 -3.26
N ASP A 71 -8.14 0.15 -2.79
CA ASP A 71 -7.45 0.18 -1.49
C ASP A 71 -6.31 1.20 -1.47
N LEU A 72 -5.52 1.26 -2.53
CA LEU A 72 -4.46 2.26 -2.66
C LEU A 72 -5.04 3.67 -2.71
N ASN A 73 -6.06 3.90 -3.52
CA ASN A 73 -6.70 5.21 -3.64
C ASN A 73 -7.28 5.67 -2.29
N ARG A 74 -7.95 4.78 -1.57
CA ARG A 74 -8.51 5.09 -0.24
C ARG A 74 -7.42 5.34 0.80
N ALA A 75 -6.37 4.53 0.79
CA ALA A 75 -5.27 4.69 1.73
C ALA A 75 -4.55 6.02 1.52
N PHE A 76 -4.31 6.43 0.27
CA PHE A 76 -3.74 7.74 0.00
C PHE A 76 -4.68 8.88 0.40
N GLY A 77 -5.98 8.75 0.15
CA GLY A 77 -6.97 9.79 0.44
C GLY A 77 -7.35 9.91 1.92
N ASP A 78 -7.04 8.91 2.74
CA ASP A 78 -7.43 8.92 4.16
C ASP A 78 -6.44 9.75 4.99
N PRO A 79 -6.87 10.87 5.57
CA PRO A 79 -5.97 11.74 6.35
C PRO A 79 -5.45 11.10 7.64
N THR A 80 -6.06 10.03 8.12
CA THR A 80 -5.60 9.30 9.31
C THR A 80 -4.50 8.29 9.02
N VAL A 81 -4.32 7.90 7.76
CA VAL A 81 -3.27 6.97 7.33
C VAL A 81 -1.98 7.75 7.05
N ARG A 82 -0.90 7.38 7.73
CA ARG A 82 0.41 8.05 7.61
C ARG A 82 1.36 7.34 6.66
N ALA A 83 1.22 6.03 6.52
CA ALA A 83 2.02 5.23 5.61
C ALA A 83 1.21 4.06 5.06
N ILE A 84 1.64 3.56 3.93
CA ILE A 84 1.02 2.41 3.25
C ILE A 84 2.10 1.35 3.08
N VAL A 85 1.80 0.13 3.52
CA VAL A 85 2.71 -1.01 3.44
C VAL A 85 2.08 -2.09 2.56
N ALA A 86 2.79 -2.46 1.49
CA ALA A 86 2.43 -3.60 0.68
C ALA A 86 2.80 -4.89 1.41
N SER A 87 1.87 -5.83 1.51
CA SER A 87 2.08 -7.07 2.24
C SER A 87 3.15 -7.97 1.61
N ILE A 88 3.19 -8.01 0.29
CA ILE A 88 4.15 -8.81 -0.48
C ILE A 88 4.16 -8.31 -1.93
N GLY A 89 5.20 -8.68 -2.70
CA GLY A 89 5.25 -8.49 -4.14
C GLY A 89 4.40 -9.50 -4.91
N GLY A 90 4.70 -9.68 -6.16
CA GLY A 90 3.99 -10.58 -7.08
C GLY A 90 4.41 -10.33 -8.53
N ASP A 91 3.45 -10.26 -9.43
CA ASP A 91 3.73 -10.12 -10.87
C ASP A 91 2.68 -9.30 -11.65
N ASP A 92 1.74 -8.65 -10.97
CA ASP A 92 0.53 -8.15 -11.63
C ASP A 92 0.17 -6.69 -11.25
N SER A 93 1.01 -6.00 -10.49
CA SER A 93 0.69 -4.65 -10.01
C SER A 93 0.60 -3.61 -11.13
N ILE A 94 1.20 -3.87 -12.28
CA ILE A 94 1.12 -2.97 -13.44
C ILE A 94 -0.32 -2.75 -13.90
N ARG A 95 -1.21 -3.70 -13.72
CA ARG A 95 -2.63 -3.58 -14.07
C ARG A 95 -3.38 -2.54 -13.26
N LEU A 96 -2.83 -2.09 -12.14
CA LEU A 96 -3.44 -1.09 -11.28
C LEU A 96 -3.23 0.34 -11.78
N LEU A 97 -2.17 0.59 -12.54
CA LEU A 97 -1.74 1.95 -12.87
C LEU A 97 -2.84 2.80 -13.50
N ALA A 98 -3.61 2.21 -14.43
CA ALA A 98 -4.72 2.93 -15.09
C ALA A 98 -5.92 3.20 -14.17
N LEU A 99 -5.99 2.52 -13.02
CA LEU A 99 -7.10 2.63 -12.06
C LEU A 99 -6.75 3.50 -10.85
N LEU A 100 -5.51 3.98 -10.76
CA LEU A 100 -5.07 4.83 -9.66
C LEU A 100 -5.53 6.28 -9.85
N ASP A 101 -5.98 6.89 -8.77
CA ASP A 101 -6.40 8.29 -8.74
C ASP A 101 -5.17 9.19 -8.54
N GLU A 102 -4.61 9.65 -9.66
CA GLU A 102 -3.41 10.48 -9.66
C GLU A 102 -3.58 11.77 -8.85
N ALA A 103 -4.74 12.39 -8.93
CA ALA A 103 -5.00 13.64 -8.21
C ALA A 103 -4.99 13.42 -6.69
N THR A 104 -5.65 12.37 -6.22
CA THR A 104 -5.66 12.00 -4.79
C THR A 104 -4.26 11.67 -4.29
N ILE A 105 -3.50 10.88 -5.05
CA ILE A 105 -2.13 10.50 -4.68
C ILE A 105 -1.22 11.74 -4.62
N SER A 106 -1.27 12.59 -5.63
CA SER A 106 -0.46 13.81 -5.67
C SER A 106 -0.79 14.78 -4.55
N ALA A 107 -2.06 14.87 -4.16
CA ALA A 107 -2.51 15.76 -3.10
C ALA A 107 -2.18 15.25 -1.68
N ASN A 108 -1.83 13.97 -1.54
CA ASN A 108 -1.63 13.32 -0.25
C ASN A 108 -0.31 12.53 -0.22
N PRO A 109 0.87 13.20 -0.28
CA PRO A 109 2.15 12.50 -0.23
C PRO A 109 2.25 11.64 1.03
N LYS A 110 2.56 10.36 0.88
CA LYS A 110 2.68 9.39 1.98
C LYS A 110 3.83 8.45 1.74
N ILE A 111 4.34 7.87 2.82
CA ILE A 111 5.31 6.79 2.73
C ILE A 111 4.58 5.58 2.11
N LEU A 112 5.15 5.06 1.03
CA LEU A 112 4.73 3.80 0.44
C LEU A 112 5.90 2.83 0.49
N LEU A 113 5.74 1.75 1.24
CA LEU A 113 6.76 0.73 1.44
C LEU A 113 6.42 -0.54 0.68
N GLY A 114 7.35 -1.00 -0.12
CA GLY A 114 7.27 -2.24 -0.85
C GLY A 114 8.51 -2.45 -1.72
N TYR A 115 8.62 -3.62 -2.32
CA TYR A 115 9.72 -3.93 -3.24
C TYR A 115 9.26 -5.02 -4.23
N SER A 116 10.17 -5.50 -5.11
CA SER A 116 9.83 -6.46 -6.17
C SER A 116 8.74 -5.91 -7.08
N ASP A 117 7.64 -6.62 -7.34
CA ASP A 117 6.55 -6.15 -8.19
C ASP A 117 5.96 -4.80 -7.74
N THR A 118 5.92 -4.54 -6.44
CA THR A 118 5.45 -3.26 -5.90
C THR A 118 6.28 -2.07 -6.37
N THR A 119 7.51 -2.29 -6.84
CA THR A 119 8.36 -1.25 -7.41
C THR A 119 7.68 -0.52 -8.57
N THR A 120 6.83 -1.18 -9.34
CA THR A 120 6.02 -0.56 -10.37
C THR A 120 5.14 0.56 -9.81
N LEU A 121 4.51 0.31 -8.65
CA LEU A 121 3.69 1.30 -7.95
C LEU A 121 4.55 2.41 -7.34
N LEU A 122 5.70 2.05 -6.76
CA LEU A 122 6.63 3.04 -6.20
C LEU A 122 7.10 4.02 -7.26
N ALA A 123 7.48 3.53 -8.44
CA ALA A 123 7.93 4.36 -9.55
C ALA A 123 6.82 5.29 -10.05
N PHE A 124 5.59 4.78 -10.13
CA PHE A 124 4.43 5.55 -10.53
C PHE A 124 4.13 6.67 -9.54
N VAL A 125 4.07 6.36 -8.25
CA VAL A 125 3.78 7.33 -7.18
C VAL A 125 4.88 8.38 -7.10
N ARG A 126 6.15 7.98 -7.22
CA ARG A 126 7.26 8.94 -7.25
C ARG A 126 7.14 9.93 -8.41
N ARG A 127 6.69 9.48 -9.57
CA ARG A 127 6.46 10.37 -10.73
C ARG A 127 5.40 11.43 -10.43
N LEU A 128 4.45 11.12 -9.57
CA LEU A 128 3.41 12.05 -9.12
C LEU A 128 3.87 13.03 -8.03
N GLY A 129 5.12 12.94 -7.57
CA GLY A 129 5.69 13.85 -6.59
C GLY A 129 5.50 13.41 -5.13
N SER A 130 5.17 12.16 -4.91
CA SER A 130 5.00 11.58 -3.56
C SER A 130 6.10 10.57 -3.24
#